data_0b9659f46e1199ef41e6266bb95891dd
#
_entry.id   0b9659f46e1199ef41e6266bb95891dd
#
_cell.length_a   1.000
_cell.length_b   1.000
_cell.length_c   1.000
_cell.angle_alpha   90.00
_cell.angle_beta   90.00
_cell.angle_gamma   90.00
#
_symmetry.space_group_name_H-M   'P 1'
#
loop_
_entity.id
_entity.type
_entity.pdbx_description
1 polymer ?
#
loop_
_entity_poly.entity_id
_entity_poly.type
_entity_poly.pdbx_seq_one_letter_code
_entity_poly.pdbx_strand_id
1 'polypeptide(L)'
;TAVSAQLDELCGPVRTRSFTETHDGGWYTIRLRHRPVYSITTVTEYDNTTATTLTAETNSTKATSNHLHDGTAGKVASGIIRRRNNNSDATFPDGRRNIEVVYVAGRSANTEVVPAKFKQAASMMLRNVWTAEMASGTQTFDAFAEQAANPLLGPGMLNKVAALLQGELLDGVYVG
;
A
#
# COMPACT_ATOMS: atom_id res chain seq x y z
N THR A 1 -10.87 -0.16 12.38
CA THR A 1 -12.10 -0.93 12.13
C THR A 1 -11.86 -2.02 11.09
N ALA A 2 -12.64 -3.12 11.11
CA ALA A 2 -12.51 -4.23 10.15
C ALA A 2 -12.63 -3.74 8.69
N VAL A 3 -13.59 -2.86 8.41
CA VAL A 3 -13.79 -2.26 7.07
C VAL A 3 -12.57 -1.49 6.57
N SER A 4 -11.90 -0.72 7.45
CA SER A 4 -10.68 0.00 7.06
C SER A 4 -9.53 -0.95 6.73
N ALA A 5 -9.41 -2.06 7.48
CA ALA A 5 -8.40 -3.08 7.19
C ALA A 5 -8.63 -3.77 5.84
N GLN A 6 -9.89 -4.11 5.54
CA GLN A 6 -10.26 -4.69 4.25
C GLN A 6 -10.00 -3.73 3.07
N LEU A 7 -10.27 -2.43 3.23
CA LEU A 7 -9.93 -1.44 2.20
C LEU A 7 -8.42 -1.30 2.01
N ASP A 8 -7.66 -1.29 3.11
CA ASP A 8 -6.20 -1.23 3.06
C ASP A 8 -5.61 -2.50 2.39
N GLU A 9 -6.26 -3.65 2.53
CA GLU A 9 -5.87 -4.90 1.86
C GLU A 9 -6.14 -4.86 0.35
N LEU A 10 -7.27 -4.30 -0.07
CA LEU A 10 -7.65 -4.20 -1.48
C LEU A 10 -6.84 -3.15 -2.25
N CYS A 11 -6.60 -2.00 -1.65
CA CYS A 11 -6.07 -0.81 -2.33
C CYS A 11 -4.70 -0.37 -1.82
N GLY A 12 -4.14 -1.04 -0.81
CA GLY A 12 -3.05 -0.52 -0.01
C GLY A 12 -3.53 0.54 0.99
N PRO A 13 -2.63 1.05 1.84
CA PRO A 13 -2.99 2.00 2.89
C PRO A 13 -3.69 3.23 2.31
N VAL A 14 -4.93 3.47 2.72
CA VAL A 14 -5.68 4.67 2.33
C VAL A 14 -5.16 5.89 3.10
N ARG A 15 -4.89 5.73 4.38
CA ARG A 15 -4.24 6.74 5.20
C ARG A 15 -2.74 6.47 5.29
N THR A 16 -1.92 7.52 5.22
CA THR A 16 -0.46 7.39 5.33
C THR A 16 -0.04 6.80 6.66
N ARG A 17 0.89 5.85 6.60
CA ARG A 17 1.55 5.21 7.74
C ARG A 17 3.03 5.04 7.44
N SER A 18 3.85 5.07 8.48
CA SER A 18 5.27 4.76 8.38
C SER A 18 5.49 3.25 8.41
N PHE A 19 6.37 2.79 7.54
CA PHE A 19 6.79 1.39 7.43
C PHE A 19 8.30 1.31 7.43
N THR A 20 8.82 0.23 8.02
CA THR A 20 10.23 -0.15 7.91
C THR A 20 10.29 -1.54 7.31
N GLU A 21 11.02 -1.67 6.22
CA GLU A 21 11.23 -2.95 5.54
C GLU A 21 12.70 -3.23 5.37
N THR A 22 13.04 -4.51 5.42
CA THR A 22 14.37 -5.00 5.10
C THR A 22 14.33 -5.83 3.84
N HIS A 23 15.30 -5.61 2.96
CA HIS A 23 15.43 -6.28 1.67
C HIS A 23 16.82 -6.90 1.51
N ASP A 24 16.90 -7.91 0.65
CA ASP A 24 18.17 -8.49 0.24
C ASP A 24 18.84 -7.59 -0.80
N GLY A 25 20.15 -7.48 -0.73
CA GLY A 25 20.95 -6.73 -1.70
C GLY A 25 21.31 -7.54 -2.94
N GLY A 26 22.34 -7.11 -3.68
CA GLY A 26 22.81 -7.74 -4.92
C GLY A 26 22.04 -7.32 -6.19
N TRP A 27 21.00 -6.50 -6.08
CA TRP A 27 20.14 -6.08 -7.19
C TRP A 27 20.28 -4.58 -7.45
N TYR A 28 19.93 -4.16 -8.68
CA TYR A 28 19.86 -2.73 -9.04
C TYR A 28 18.63 -2.02 -8.45
N THR A 29 17.59 -2.80 -8.12
CA THR A 29 16.30 -2.26 -7.70
C THR A 29 15.72 -3.05 -6.53
N ILE A 30 14.98 -2.33 -5.68
CA ILE A 30 14.17 -2.88 -4.58
C ILE A 30 12.73 -2.45 -4.81
N ARG A 31 11.78 -3.34 -4.55
CA ARG A 31 10.35 -3.06 -4.62
C ARG A 31 9.75 -3.11 -3.21
N LEU A 32 9.19 -2.00 -2.78
CA LEU A 32 8.50 -1.88 -1.49
C LEU A 32 7.15 -2.60 -1.52
N ARG A 33 6.78 -3.19 -0.40
CA ARG A 33 5.56 -4.01 -0.27
C ARG A 33 4.31 -3.14 -0.15
N HIS A 34 4.37 -2.09 0.68
CA HIS A 34 3.21 -1.24 0.92
C HIS A 34 3.18 -0.09 -0.08
N ARG A 35 2.14 -0.05 -0.89
CA ARG A 35 1.93 0.91 -1.97
C ARG A 35 0.53 1.50 -1.92
N PRO A 36 0.30 2.70 -2.42
CA PRO A 36 1.27 3.62 -3.02
C PRO A 36 2.22 4.22 -1.99
N VAL A 37 3.47 4.42 -2.39
CA VAL A 37 4.46 5.06 -1.54
C VAL A 37 4.29 6.57 -1.60
N TYR A 38 4.14 7.21 -0.45
CA TYR A 38 3.98 8.66 -0.32
C TYR A 38 5.32 9.38 -0.30
N SER A 39 6.26 8.89 0.51
CA SER A 39 7.61 9.42 0.62
C SER A 39 8.58 8.37 1.15
N ILE A 40 9.86 8.48 0.78
CA ILE A 40 10.93 7.69 1.37
C ILE A 40 11.64 8.56 2.40
N THR A 41 11.80 8.05 3.61
CA THR A 41 12.46 8.76 4.71
C THR A 41 13.94 8.48 4.69
N THR A 42 14.32 7.21 4.74
CA THR A 42 15.73 6.78 4.68
C THR A 42 15.86 5.47 3.93
N VAL A 43 16.99 5.32 3.23
CA VAL A 43 17.46 4.06 2.69
C VAL A 43 18.85 3.84 3.26
N THR A 44 19.04 2.77 4.02
CA THR A 44 20.32 2.45 4.65
C THR A 44 20.80 1.09 4.16
N GLU A 45 22.01 1.04 3.66
CA GLU A 45 22.68 -0.20 3.29
C GLU A 45 23.72 -0.58 4.34
N TYR A 46 23.78 -1.86 4.63
CA TYR A 46 24.74 -2.46 5.56
C TYR A 46 25.72 -3.31 4.76
N ASP A 47 26.96 -2.88 4.74
CA ASP A 47 28.07 -3.66 4.17
C ASP A 47 28.99 -4.11 5.32
N ASN A 48 28.92 -5.39 5.64
CA ASN A 48 29.57 -5.98 6.81
C ASN A 48 29.19 -5.23 8.12
N THR A 49 30.09 -4.45 8.66
CA THR A 49 29.90 -3.67 9.90
C THR A 49 29.57 -2.20 9.65
N THR A 50 29.53 -1.78 8.39
CA THR A 50 29.32 -0.37 8.03
C THR A 50 27.88 -0.14 7.61
N ALA A 51 27.22 0.83 8.25
CA ALA A 51 25.90 1.29 7.87
C ALA A 51 26.04 2.63 7.11
N THR A 52 25.51 2.67 5.89
CA THR A 52 25.56 3.87 5.05
C THR A 52 24.16 4.30 4.68
N THR A 53 23.77 5.50 5.08
CA THR A 53 22.50 6.10 4.64
C THR A 53 22.67 6.74 3.26
N LEU A 54 21.83 6.32 2.33
CA LEU A 54 21.90 6.73 0.94
C LEU A 54 21.20 8.08 0.70
N THR A 55 21.82 8.93 -0.11
CA THR A 55 21.26 10.22 -0.51
C THR A 55 20.30 10.04 -1.69
N ALA A 56 19.09 10.59 -1.59
CA ALA A 56 18.11 10.56 -2.66
C ALA A 56 18.54 11.43 -3.87
N GLU A 57 18.28 10.93 -5.08
CA GLU A 57 18.49 11.70 -6.29
C GLU A 57 17.39 12.75 -6.46
N THR A 58 17.82 13.99 -6.66
CA THR A 58 16.98 15.13 -7.04
C THR A 58 17.66 15.84 -8.21
N ASN A 59 17.01 16.82 -8.80
CA ASN A 59 17.63 17.61 -9.88
C ASN A 59 18.94 18.27 -9.47
N SER A 60 19.11 18.61 -8.18
CA SER A 60 20.31 19.24 -7.64
C SER A 60 21.35 18.26 -7.12
N THR A 61 20.98 16.99 -6.85
CA THR A 61 21.87 16.01 -6.22
C THR A 61 22.29 14.87 -7.15
N LYS A 62 22.07 14.98 -8.46
CA LYS A 62 22.40 13.92 -9.44
C LYS A 62 23.84 13.45 -9.36
N ALA A 63 24.77 14.37 -9.15
CA ALA A 63 26.20 14.06 -9.11
C ALA A 63 26.66 13.38 -7.80
N THR A 64 25.84 13.41 -6.76
CA THR A 64 26.18 12.90 -5.42
C THR A 64 25.12 11.95 -4.87
N SER A 65 24.14 11.55 -5.71
CA SER A 65 23.04 10.69 -5.29
C SER A 65 23.43 9.22 -5.24
N ASN A 66 22.80 8.50 -4.33
CA ASN A 66 23.01 7.08 -4.15
C ASN A 66 21.76 6.25 -4.43
N HIS A 67 20.57 6.82 -4.48
CA HIS A 67 19.36 6.15 -4.89
C HIS A 67 18.39 7.07 -5.62
N LEU A 68 17.65 6.48 -6.55
CA LEU A 68 16.56 7.11 -7.28
C LEU A 68 15.26 6.36 -6.97
N HIS A 69 14.19 7.07 -6.76
CA HIS A 69 12.84 6.52 -6.69
C HIS A 69 11.94 7.17 -7.73
N ASP A 70 11.05 6.38 -8.31
CA ASP A 70 10.07 6.88 -9.28
C ASP A 70 8.99 7.68 -8.55
N GLY A 71 8.83 8.95 -8.92
CA GLY A 71 7.79 9.82 -8.37
C GLY A 71 8.10 11.29 -8.50
N THR A 72 7.07 12.10 -8.56
CA THR A 72 7.16 13.55 -8.43
C THR A 72 7.50 13.87 -6.98
N ALA A 73 8.22 14.96 -6.73
CA ALA A 73 8.62 15.39 -5.39
C ALA A 73 7.49 15.18 -4.36
N GLY A 74 7.74 14.33 -3.36
CA GLY A 74 6.80 13.98 -2.30
C GLY A 74 5.84 12.80 -2.58
N LYS A 75 5.89 12.14 -3.75
CA LYS A 75 5.05 10.96 -4.05
C LYS A 75 5.84 9.94 -4.88
N VAL A 76 6.04 8.77 -4.30
CA VAL A 76 6.66 7.62 -4.97
C VAL A 76 5.55 6.61 -5.28
N ALA A 77 4.95 6.69 -6.46
CA ALA A 77 3.79 5.87 -6.81
C ALA A 77 4.12 4.38 -6.97
N SER A 78 5.23 4.06 -7.64
CA SER A 78 5.58 2.68 -7.98
C SER A 78 6.17 1.88 -6.81
N GLY A 79 6.77 2.56 -5.83
CA GLY A 79 7.50 1.93 -4.74
C GLY A 79 8.78 1.20 -5.18
N ILE A 80 9.34 1.56 -6.34
CA ILE A 80 10.61 1.03 -6.82
C ILE A 80 11.73 2.00 -6.46
N ILE A 81 12.76 1.49 -5.82
CA ILE A 81 13.99 2.21 -5.50
C ILE A 81 15.11 1.64 -6.36
N ARG A 82 15.82 2.48 -7.08
CA ARG A 82 17.01 2.11 -7.86
C ARG A 82 18.27 2.57 -7.13
N ARG A 83 19.26 1.70 -7.04
CA ARG A 83 20.57 2.08 -6.52
C ARG A 83 21.33 2.88 -7.57
N ARG A 84 21.88 4.00 -7.16
CA ARG A 84 22.66 4.92 -8.00
C ARG A 84 24.05 5.14 -7.40
N ASN A 85 24.99 5.45 -8.22
CA ASN A 85 26.30 5.92 -7.81
C ASN A 85 26.66 7.12 -8.69
N ASN A 86 26.44 8.33 -8.16
CA ASN A 86 26.79 9.57 -8.82
C ASN A 86 26.35 9.62 -10.29
N ASN A 87 25.02 9.55 -10.52
CA ASN A 87 24.42 9.58 -11.85
C ASN A 87 24.57 8.29 -12.70
N SER A 88 25.15 7.23 -12.18
CA SER A 88 25.24 5.92 -12.84
C SER A 88 24.42 4.89 -12.10
N ASP A 89 23.95 3.85 -12.79
CA ASP A 89 23.31 2.70 -12.14
C ASP A 89 24.34 1.89 -11.37
N ALA A 90 23.94 1.42 -10.20
CA ALA A 90 24.75 0.58 -9.32
C ALA A 90 23.91 -0.51 -8.69
N THR A 91 24.55 -1.54 -8.15
CA THR A 91 23.90 -2.57 -7.34
C THR A 91 23.97 -2.23 -5.86
N PHE A 92 22.95 -2.64 -5.11
CA PHE A 92 23.07 -2.70 -3.66
C PHE A 92 24.13 -3.74 -3.26
N PRO A 93 24.82 -3.55 -2.13
CA PRO A 93 25.78 -4.56 -1.64
C PRO A 93 25.15 -5.94 -1.51
N ASP A 94 25.88 -6.98 -1.85
CA ASP A 94 25.39 -8.35 -1.71
C ASP A 94 25.14 -8.67 -0.22
N GLY A 95 24.03 -9.33 0.06
CA GLY A 95 23.69 -9.75 1.42
C GLY A 95 22.22 -10.02 1.60
N ARG A 96 21.90 -10.70 2.70
CA ARG A 96 20.51 -10.95 3.09
C ARG A 96 20.07 -9.93 4.11
N ARG A 97 18.90 -9.29 3.86
CA ARG A 97 18.28 -8.32 4.75
C ARG A 97 19.22 -7.17 5.14
N ASN A 98 20.12 -6.84 4.25
CA ASN A 98 21.16 -5.83 4.47
C ASN A 98 20.79 -4.45 3.93
N ILE A 99 19.57 -4.29 3.42
CA ILE A 99 19.04 -2.99 3.01
C ILE A 99 17.81 -2.68 3.85
N GLU A 100 17.86 -1.60 4.61
CA GLU A 100 16.72 -1.11 5.39
C GLU A 100 16.12 0.12 4.73
N VAL A 101 14.80 0.12 4.57
CA VAL A 101 14.07 1.24 4.00
C VAL A 101 12.99 1.68 4.97
N VAL A 102 13.07 2.94 5.41
CA VAL A 102 12.01 3.61 6.18
C VAL A 102 11.26 4.54 5.24
N TYR A 103 9.95 4.35 5.16
CA TYR A 103 9.14 5.11 4.22
C TYR A 103 7.70 5.30 4.73
N VAL A 104 6.99 6.19 4.11
CA VAL A 104 5.57 6.44 4.35
C VAL A 104 4.79 5.94 3.14
N ALA A 105 3.85 5.03 3.35
CA ALA A 105 2.92 4.59 2.33
C ALA A 105 1.49 5.00 2.68
N GLY A 106 0.70 5.24 1.66
CA GLY A 106 -0.70 5.65 1.76
C GLY A 106 -1.04 6.77 0.79
N ARG A 107 -2.34 7.01 0.64
CA ARG A 107 -2.88 7.96 -0.35
C ARG A 107 -3.12 9.35 0.23
N SER A 108 -3.46 9.42 1.50
CA SER A 108 -3.91 10.66 2.15
C SER A 108 -3.30 10.84 3.52
N ALA A 109 -2.77 12.02 3.79
CA ALA A 109 -2.10 12.32 5.05
C ALA A 109 -3.07 12.27 6.26
N ASN A 110 -4.32 12.65 6.04
CA ASN A 110 -5.36 12.65 7.08
C ASN A 110 -6.72 12.20 6.51
N THR A 111 -7.69 11.97 7.38
CA THR A 111 -9.03 11.50 7.01
C THR A 111 -9.83 12.52 6.20
N GLU A 112 -9.57 13.80 6.37
CA GLU A 112 -10.32 14.87 5.69
C GLU A 112 -10.05 14.88 4.19
N VAL A 113 -8.79 14.69 3.80
CA VAL A 113 -8.34 14.68 2.39
C VAL A 113 -8.46 13.32 1.70
N VAL A 114 -9.04 12.31 2.38
CA VAL A 114 -9.34 11.02 1.73
C VAL A 114 -10.35 11.25 0.60
N PRO A 115 -10.05 10.80 -0.64
CA PRO A 115 -10.95 10.95 -1.76
C PRO A 115 -12.34 10.34 -1.49
N ALA A 116 -13.39 10.99 -2.00
CA ALA A 116 -14.78 10.62 -1.75
C ALA A 116 -15.08 9.15 -2.10
N LYS A 117 -14.45 8.61 -3.15
CA LYS A 117 -14.61 7.21 -3.56
C LYS A 117 -14.25 6.20 -2.47
N PHE A 118 -13.18 6.44 -1.69
CA PHE A 118 -12.82 5.56 -0.58
C PHE A 118 -13.81 5.68 0.59
N LYS A 119 -14.30 6.90 0.88
CA LYS A 119 -15.34 7.13 1.89
C LYS A 119 -16.65 6.43 1.51
N GLN A 120 -17.02 6.51 0.22
CA GLN A 120 -18.19 5.83 -0.30
C GLN A 120 -18.03 4.30 -0.25
N ALA A 121 -16.88 3.76 -0.67
CA ALA A 121 -16.59 2.34 -0.56
C ALA A 121 -16.69 1.84 0.89
N ALA A 122 -16.08 2.56 1.84
CA ALA A 122 -16.17 2.23 3.26
C ALA A 122 -17.62 2.24 3.78
N SER A 123 -18.42 3.23 3.36
CA SER A 123 -19.84 3.33 3.75
C SER A 123 -20.66 2.17 3.18
N MET A 124 -20.40 1.76 1.94
CA MET A 124 -21.06 0.60 1.32
C MET A 124 -20.72 -0.69 2.07
N MET A 125 -19.45 -0.91 2.38
CA MET A 125 -18.99 -2.07 3.14
C MET A 125 -19.58 -2.09 4.55
N LEU A 126 -19.54 -0.95 5.25
CA LEU A 126 -20.11 -0.82 6.60
C LEU A 126 -21.61 -1.11 6.62
N ARG A 127 -22.35 -0.55 5.64
CA ARG A 127 -23.78 -0.81 5.51
C ARG A 127 -24.09 -2.29 5.30
N ASN A 128 -23.27 -2.96 4.49
CA ASN A 128 -23.44 -4.40 4.25
C ASN A 128 -23.24 -5.23 5.54
N VAL A 129 -22.15 -4.94 6.27
CA VAL A 129 -21.88 -5.60 7.56
C VAL A 129 -23.02 -5.35 8.55
N TRP A 130 -23.46 -4.09 8.67
CA TRP A 130 -24.57 -3.73 9.54
C TRP A 130 -25.88 -4.47 9.19
N THR A 131 -26.24 -4.50 7.91
CA THR A 131 -27.46 -5.19 7.45
C THR A 131 -27.41 -6.69 7.76
N ALA A 132 -26.23 -7.27 7.62
CA ALA A 132 -26.01 -8.68 7.90
C ALA A 132 -26.10 -9.02 9.39
N GLU A 133 -25.53 -8.18 10.26
CA GLU A 133 -25.63 -8.36 11.72
C GLU A 133 -27.08 -8.21 12.19
N MET A 134 -27.81 -7.22 11.64
CA MET A 134 -29.21 -7.02 11.97
C MET A 134 -30.12 -8.17 11.48
N ALA A 135 -29.85 -8.71 10.28
CA ALA A 135 -30.58 -9.87 9.77
C ALA A 135 -30.32 -11.14 10.61
N SER A 136 -29.10 -11.30 11.12
CA SER A 136 -28.74 -12.40 12.01
C SER A 136 -29.43 -12.34 13.41
N GLY A 137 -29.72 -11.11 13.87
CA GLY A 137 -30.41 -10.88 15.16
C GLY A 137 -31.92 -11.11 15.12
N THR A 138 -32.54 -11.17 13.96
CA THR A 138 -33.96 -11.41 13.78
C THR A 138 -34.14 -12.91 13.39
N GLN A 139 -34.22 -13.80 14.36
CA GLN A 139 -34.68 -15.19 14.13
C GLN A 139 -36.18 -15.19 13.77
N THR A 140 -36.52 -14.72 12.59
CA THR A 140 -37.77 -15.10 11.97
C THR A 140 -37.53 -16.39 11.20
N PHE A 141 -38.25 -17.44 11.60
CA PHE A 141 -38.33 -18.72 10.90
C PHE A 141 -38.97 -18.52 9.52
N ASP A 142 -38.30 -17.83 8.61
CA ASP A 142 -38.81 -17.68 7.27
C ASP A 142 -37.82 -18.36 6.30
N ALA A 143 -38.35 -19.33 5.56
CA ALA A 143 -37.59 -20.15 4.62
C ALA A 143 -36.90 -19.37 3.49
N PHE A 144 -37.03 -18.05 3.45
CA PHE A 144 -36.35 -17.14 2.55
C PHE A 144 -35.05 -16.59 3.14
N ALA A 145 -34.74 -16.88 4.40
CA ALA A 145 -33.50 -16.42 5.06
C ALA A 145 -32.24 -17.18 4.62
N GLU A 146 -32.42 -18.31 3.92
CA GLU A 146 -31.26 -19.08 3.41
C GLU A 146 -30.40 -18.34 2.39
N GLN A 147 -30.95 -17.32 1.73
CA GLN A 147 -30.19 -16.46 0.80
C GLN A 147 -29.51 -15.26 1.49
N ALA A 148 -29.82 -15.01 2.75
CA ALA A 148 -29.18 -13.95 3.54
C ALA A 148 -27.95 -14.42 4.33
N ALA A 149 -27.61 -15.69 4.23
CA ALA A 149 -26.68 -16.39 5.12
C ALA A 149 -25.18 -16.19 4.78
N ASN A 150 -24.80 -15.21 4.02
CA ASN A 150 -23.38 -14.84 3.92
C ASN A 150 -23.19 -13.32 4.00
N PRO A 151 -23.15 -12.77 5.22
CA PRO A 151 -23.05 -11.35 5.48
C PRO A 151 -21.68 -10.76 5.17
N LEU A 152 -20.68 -11.57 5.03
CA LEU A 152 -19.34 -11.15 4.64
C LEU A 152 -19.30 -10.99 3.11
N LEU A 153 -19.53 -9.75 2.66
CA LEU A 153 -19.25 -9.28 1.30
C LEU A 153 -19.65 -10.31 0.23
N GLY A 154 -20.95 -10.50 0.03
CA GLY A 154 -21.39 -11.31 -1.11
C GLY A 154 -20.71 -10.82 -2.40
N PRO A 155 -20.43 -11.68 -3.39
CA PRO A 155 -19.68 -11.36 -4.60
C PRO A 155 -20.14 -10.08 -5.28
N GLY A 156 -21.44 -9.79 -5.26
CA GLY A 156 -22.00 -8.59 -5.86
C GLY A 156 -21.63 -7.27 -5.16
N MET A 157 -21.34 -7.28 -3.85
CA MET A 157 -20.91 -6.08 -3.14
C MET A 157 -19.42 -5.83 -3.35
N LEU A 158 -18.59 -6.86 -3.31
CA LEU A 158 -17.17 -6.77 -3.69
C LEU A 158 -17.01 -6.24 -5.10
N ASN A 159 -17.80 -6.70 -6.05
CA ASN A 159 -17.77 -6.23 -7.43
C ASN A 159 -18.14 -4.74 -7.53
N LYS A 160 -19.15 -4.26 -6.78
CA LYS A 160 -19.52 -2.83 -6.75
C LYS A 160 -18.42 -1.97 -6.13
N VAL A 161 -17.83 -2.41 -5.03
CA VAL A 161 -16.70 -1.71 -4.39
C VAL A 161 -15.47 -1.72 -5.30
N ALA A 162 -15.16 -2.86 -5.92
CA ALA A 162 -14.07 -2.98 -6.87
C ALA A 162 -14.27 -2.10 -8.11
N ALA A 163 -15.47 -2.03 -8.66
CA ALA A 163 -15.80 -1.14 -9.77
C ALA A 163 -15.63 0.35 -9.39
N LEU A 164 -16.05 0.73 -8.17
CA LEU A 164 -15.86 2.09 -7.65
C LEU A 164 -14.38 2.44 -7.46
N LEU A 165 -13.56 1.46 -7.07
CA LEU A 165 -12.14 1.62 -6.81
C LEU A 165 -11.26 1.18 -8.00
N GLN A 166 -11.86 0.97 -9.17
CA GLN A 166 -11.12 0.58 -10.37
C GLN A 166 -9.94 1.54 -10.64
N GLY A 167 -8.76 0.98 -10.90
CA GLY A 167 -7.51 1.73 -11.05
C GLY A 167 -6.78 2.07 -9.75
N GLU A 168 -7.39 1.76 -8.60
CA GLU A 168 -6.76 1.93 -7.28
C GLU A 168 -6.45 0.59 -6.59
N LEU A 169 -6.92 -0.51 -7.17
CA LEU A 169 -6.66 -1.85 -6.65
C LEU A 169 -5.18 -2.20 -6.78
N LEU A 170 -4.66 -2.95 -5.82
CA LEU A 170 -3.32 -3.49 -5.91
C LEU A 170 -3.25 -4.53 -7.04
N ASP A 171 -2.11 -4.56 -7.75
CA ASP A 171 -1.87 -5.57 -8.79
C ASP A 171 -2.01 -6.99 -8.19
N GLY A 172 -2.84 -7.82 -8.81
CA GLY A 172 -3.09 -9.20 -8.38
C GLY A 172 -4.38 -9.40 -7.57
N VAL A 173 -5.11 -8.36 -7.23
CA VAL A 173 -6.47 -8.48 -6.68
C VAL A 173 -7.44 -8.69 -7.84
N TYR A 174 -7.70 -9.95 -8.18
CA TYR A 174 -8.77 -10.31 -9.11
C TYR A 174 -10.06 -10.46 -8.30
N VAL A 175 -11.01 -9.57 -8.57
CA VAL A 175 -12.39 -9.73 -8.09
C VAL A 175 -13.11 -10.50 -9.18
N GLY A 176 -13.22 -11.83 -9.00
CA GLY A 176 -13.95 -12.74 -9.89
C GLY A 176 -15.48 -12.64 -9.68
#